data_380e813335b9cf5a56d8ba02e79b9259
#
_entry.id   380e813335b9cf5a56d8ba02e79b9259
#
_cell.length_a   1.000
_cell.length_b   1.000
_cell.length_c   1.000
_cell.angle_alpha   90.00
_cell.angle_beta   90.00
_cell.angle_gamma   90.00
#
_symmetry.space_group_name_H-M   'P 1'
#
loop_
_entity.id
_entity.type
_entity.pdbx_description
1 polymer ?
#
loop_
_entity_poly.entity_id
_entity_poly.type
_entity_poly.pdbx_seq_one_letter_code
_entity_poly.pdbx_strand_id
1 'polypeptide(L)'
;MILIRFLILEKEGAMKFEIKWKRAYEKIGEADGFRILVDKLWPRGLKKEDAKIDYWAKIIAPSKELRQNYHKGIIDFENFSEKYRKELEENSDFEEFEGIILEELKKGNVTMVYASKTPELSHIPVLKEFIEEKLGK
;
A
#
# COMPACT_ATOMS: atom_id res chain seq x y z
N MET A 1 -3.80 5.39 13.78
CA MET A 1 -2.78 4.75 13.66
C MET A 1 -1.50 5.38 13.18
N ILE A 2 -1.57 6.62 12.77
CA ILE A 2 -0.35 7.39 12.51
C ILE A 2 0.49 7.48 13.79
N LEU A 3 -0.17 7.65 14.92
CA LEU A 3 0.51 7.77 16.20
C LEU A 3 1.31 6.51 16.55
N ILE A 4 0.74 5.33 16.30
CA ILE A 4 1.42 4.08 16.58
C ILE A 4 2.66 3.94 15.70
N ARG A 5 2.52 4.24 14.42
CA ARG A 5 3.64 4.20 13.48
C ARG A 5 4.75 5.15 13.92
N PHE A 6 4.37 6.33 14.37
CA PHE A 6 5.31 7.33 14.84
C PHE A 6 6.10 6.83 16.05
N LEU A 7 5.41 6.18 17.00
CA LEU A 7 6.07 5.64 18.17
C LEU A 7 7.11 4.59 17.81
N ILE A 8 6.80 3.73 16.83
CA ILE A 8 7.77 2.73 16.39
C ILE A 8 9.02 3.41 15.82
N LEU A 9 8.82 4.43 14.99
CA LEU A 9 9.92 5.15 14.39
C LEU A 9 10.76 5.84 15.44
N GLU A 10 10.14 6.40 16.47
CA GLU A 10 10.88 7.05 17.55
C GLU A 10 11.74 6.06 18.33
N LYS A 11 11.23 4.86 18.54
CA LYS A 11 12.00 3.83 19.25
C LYS A 11 13.24 3.43 18.50
N GLU A 12 13.22 3.55 17.19
CA GLU A 12 14.37 3.22 16.37
C GLU A 12 15.31 4.40 16.18
N GLY A 13 15.05 5.45 16.92
CA GLY A 13 15.93 6.63 16.89
C GLY A 13 15.54 7.58 15.79
N ALA A 14 16.11 8.45 15.44
CA ALA A 14 16.05 9.51 14.49
C ALA A 14 14.98 9.53 13.42
N MET A 15 14.04 8.65 13.45
CA MET A 15 13.14 8.54 12.34
C MET A 15 11.98 9.49 12.42
N LYS A 16 11.88 10.34 11.42
CA LYS A 16 10.79 11.29 11.31
C LYS A 16 10.08 11.10 9.99
N PHE A 17 10.32 9.98 9.35
CA PHE A 17 9.74 9.69 8.05
C PHE A 17 8.41 8.99 8.21
N GLU A 18 7.57 9.11 7.20
CA GLU A 18 6.21 8.60 7.27
C GLU A 18 5.80 7.85 6.02
N ILE A 19 4.73 7.10 6.14
CA ILE A 19 4.11 6.43 5.00
C ILE A 19 3.07 7.38 4.44
N LYS A 20 3.16 7.65 3.16
CA LYS A 20 2.25 8.54 2.44
C LYS A 20 1.45 7.71 1.43
N TRP A 21 0.33 8.23 0.98
CA TRP A 21 -0.54 7.56 0.03
C TRP A 21 -0.88 8.52 -1.09
N LYS A 22 -0.67 8.09 -2.34
CA LYS A 22 -0.78 8.98 -3.48
C LYS A 22 -1.24 8.23 -4.72
N ARG A 23 -2.08 8.87 -5.54
CA ARG A 23 -2.44 8.29 -6.83
C ARG A 23 -1.23 8.32 -7.77
N ALA A 24 -1.13 7.27 -8.60
CA ALA A 24 -0.02 7.16 -9.56
C ALA A 24 0.05 8.33 -10.54
N TYR A 25 -1.08 8.97 -10.78
CA TYR A 25 -1.17 10.07 -11.75
C TYR A 25 -0.92 11.45 -11.14
N GLU A 26 -0.74 11.53 -9.84
CA GLU A 26 -0.42 12.79 -9.18
C GLU A 26 1.06 13.11 -9.39
N LYS A 27 1.36 14.41 -9.36
CA LYS A 27 2.71 14.87 -9.54
C LYS A 27 3.63 14.27 -8.48
N ILE A 28 4.78 13.77 -8.94
CA ILE A 28 5.79 13.21 -8.03
C ILE A 28 6.49 14.36 -7.32
N GLY A 29 6.60 14.24 -6.00
CA GLY A 29 7.25 15.24 -5.18
C GLY A 29 8.54 14.71 -4.57
N GLU A 30 9.42 15.61 -4.17
CA GLU A 30 10.67 15.22 -3.51
C GLU A 30 10.40 14.49 -2.20
N ALA A 31 9.30 14.83 -1.53
CA ALA A 31 8.96 14.22 -0.25
C ALA A 31 8.35 12.82 -0.40
N ASP A 32 8.15 12.34 -1.62
CA ASP A 32 7.59 10.99 -1.82
C ASP A 32 8.51 9.89 -1.30
N GLY A 33 9.81 10.08 -1.42
CA GLY A 33 10.76 9.06 -1.01
C GLY A 33 10.65 7.79 -1.84
N PHE A 34 10.67 6.64 -1.18
CA PHE A 34 10.59 5.35 -1.84
C PHE A 34 9.15 5.08 -2.26
N ARG A 35 8.92 4.86 -3.55
CA ARG A 35 7.56 4.73 -4.10
C ARG A 35 7.23 3.26 -4.37
N ILE A 36 6.18 2.78 -3.71
CA ILE A 36 5.73 1.39 -3.82
C ILE A 36 4.36 1.33 -4.48
N LEU A 37 4.27 0.68 -5.64
CA LEU A 37 2.98 0.47 -6.29
C LEU A 37 2.29 -0.72 -5.62
N VAL A 38 1.08 -0.50 -5.11
CA VAL A 38 0.35 -1.51 -4.34
C VAL A 38 -0.84 -2.11 -5.10
N ASP A 39 -0.89 -1.88 -6.41
CA ASP A 39 -1.92 -2.46 -7.28
C ASP A 39 -1.40 -3.70 -7.99
N LYS A 40 -2.33 -4.57 -8.38
CA LYS A 40 -1.99 -5.78 -9.11
C LYS A 40 -1.56 -5.48 -10.55
N LEU A 41 -2.16 -4.46 -11.14
CA LEU A 41 -1.91 -4.09 -12.53
C LEU A 41 -1.18 -2.77 -12.60
N TRP A 42 -0.36 -2.62 -13.64
CA TRP A 42 0.34 -1.35 -13.87
C TRP A 42 -0.66 -0.26 -14.23
N PRO A 43 -0.48 0.97 -13.74
CA PRO A 43 -1.41 2.07 -14.06
C PRO A 43 -1.47 2.32 -15.56
N ARG A 44 -2.70 2.34 -16.09
CA ARG A 44 -2.91 2.49 -17.53
C ARG A 44 -2.34 3.82 -18.03
N GLY A 45 -1.59 3.73 -19.14
CA GLY A 45 -1.08 4.91 -19.82
C GLY A 45 0.15 5.54 -19.20
N LEU A 46 0.69 4.94 -18.14
CA LEU A 46 1.83 5.52 -17.42
C LEU A 46 3.10 4.76 -17.76
N LYS A 47 4.09 5.44 -18.29
CA LYS A 47 5.37 4.82 -18.61
C LYS A 47 6.19 4.60 -17.34
N LYS A 48 7.03 3.57 -17.34
CA LYS A 48 7.86 3.26 -16.18
C LYS A 48 8.74 4.43 -15.76
N GLU A 49 9.38 5.07 -16.71
CA GLU A 49 10.27 6.19 -16.42
C GLU A 49 9.51 7.40 -15.84
N ASP A 50 8.23 7.51 -16.15
CA ASP A 50 7.41 8.62 -15.63
C ASP A 50 6.80 8.30 -14.28
N ALA A 51 6.52 7.03 -14.02
CA ALA A 51 5.89 6.62 -12.78
C ALA A 51 6.84 6.63 -11.59
N LYS A 52 8.11 6.39 -11.86
CA LYS A 52 9.17 6.35 -10.84
C LYS A 52 8.83 5.45 -9.67
N ILE A 53 8.37 4.24 -10.00
CA ILE A 53 8.06 3.23 -8.99
C ILE A 53 9.35 2.49 -8.65
N ASP A 54 9.67 2.45 -7.35
CA ASP A 54 10.86 1.76 -6.88
C ASP A 54 10.61 0.28 -6.61
N TYR A 55 9.39 -0.05 -6.22
CA TYR A 55 9.02 -1.43 -5.95
C TYR A 55 7.55 -1.65 -6.30
N TRP A 56 7.27 -2.68 -7.07
CA TRP A 56 5.90 -3.04 -7.43
C TRP A 56 5.48 -4.23 -6.56
N ALA A 57 4.66 -3.96 -5.56
CA ALA A 57 4.25 -4.96 -4.57
C ALA A 57 3.01 -5.73 -5.01
N LYS A 58 3.10 -6.42 -6.15
CA LYS A 58 1.98 -7.23 -6.65
C LYS A 58 1.52 -8.27 -5.64
N ILE A 59 2.46 -8.76 -4.85
CA ILE A 59 2.21 -9.88 -3.93
C ILE A 59 1.20 -9.54 -2.83
N ILE A 60 0.97 -8.26 -2.55
CA ILE A 60 0.02 -7.90 -1.49
C ILE A 60 -1.30 -7.36 -2.05
N ALA A 61 -1.45 -7.28 -3.36
CA ALA A 61 -2.70 -6.83 -3.95
C ALA A 61 -3.76 -7.91 -3.88
N PRO A 62 -5.05 -7.56 -3.97
CA PRO A 62 -6.11 -8.57 -3.95
C PRO A 62 -5.97 -9.56 -5.10
N SER A 63 -6.38 -10.79 -4.88
CA SER A 63 -6.32 -11.83 -5.90
C SER A 63 -7.15 -11.44 -7.13
N LYS A 64 -6.84 -12.07 -8.26
CA LYS A 64 -7.56 -11.83 -9.49
C LYS A 64 -9.05 -12.14 -9.34
N GLU A 65 -9.34 -13.26 -8.72
CA GLU A 65 -10.74 -13.66 -8.50
C GLU A 65 -11.50 -12.64 -7.66
N LEU A 66 -10.90 -12.21 -6.57
CA LEU A 66 -11.53 -11.24 -5.68
C LEU A 66 -11.76 -9.90 -6.40
N ARG A 67 -10.76 -9.42 -7.15
CA ARG A 67 -10.89 -8.19 -7.91
C ARG A 67 -12.00 -8.26 -8.94
N GLN A 68 -12.07 -9.39 -9.66
CA GLN A 68 -13.09 -9.57 -10.70
C GLN A 68 -14.49 -9.63 -10.10
N ASN A 69 -14.66 -10.35 -9.00
CA ASN A 69 -15.96 -10.47 -8.35
C ASN A 69 -16.47 -9.12 -7.86
N TYR A 70 -15.58 -8.30 -7.33
CA TYR A 70 -15.95 -6.97 -6.89
C TYR A 70 -16.29 -6.08 -8.09
N HIS A 71 -15.42 -6.11 -9.10
CA HIS A 71 -15.61 -5.27 -10.28
C HIS A 71 -16.91 -5.58 -11.02
N LYS A 72 -17.30 -6.85 -11.06
CA LYS A 72 -18.54 -7.30 -11.72
C LYS A 72 -19.79 -7.10 -10.85
N GLY A 73 -19.62 -6.65 -9.63
CA GLY A 73 -20.73 -6.44 -8.72
C GLY A 73 -21.29 -7.72 -8.10
N ILE A 74 -20.52 -8.80 -8.17
CA ILE A 74 -20.93 -10.07 -7.57
C ILE A 74 -20.88 -9.98 -6.05
N ILE A 75 -19.92 -9.23 -5.53
CA ILE A 75 -19.82 -8.95 -4.09
C ILE A 75 -19.78 -7.43 -3.90
N ASP A 76 -20.28 -6.99 -2.76
CA ASP A 76 -20.25 -5.55 -2.43
C ASP A 76 -18.92 -5.18 -1.79
N PHE A 77 -18.76 -3.90 -1.49
CA PHE A 77 -17.50 -3.39 -0.93
C PHE A 77 -17.19 -3.99 0.43
N GLU A 78 -18.20 -4.19 1.26
CA GLU A 78 -17.99 -4.75 2.59
C GLU A 78 -17.45 -6.17 2.51
N ASN A 79 -18.05 -7.00 1.65
CA ASN A 79 -17.58 -8.37 1.45
C ASN A 79 -16.21 -8.39 0.80
N PHE A 80 -15.97 -7.50 -0.15
CA PHE A 80 -14.65 -7.38 -0.76
C PHE A 80 -13.60 -7.06 0.30
N SER A 81 -13.91 -6.10 1.17
CA SER A 81 -12.96 -5.68 2.20
C SER A 81 -12.64 -6.81 3.18
N GLU A 82 -13.65 -7.57 3.61
CA GLU A 82 -13.44 -8.69 4.52
C GLU A 82 -12.59 -9.77 3.87
N LYS A 83 -12.87 -10.08 2.62
CA LYS A 83 -12.13 -11.12 1.89
C LYS A 83 -10.70 -10.71 1.63
N TYR A 84 -10.48 -9.44 1.31
CA TYR A 84 -9.12 -8.96 1.08
C TYR A 84 -8.32 -8.97 2.38
N ARG A 85 -8.94 -8.56 3.48
CA ARG A 85 -8.26 -8.62 4.77
C ARG A 85 -7.82 -10.04 5.08
N LYS A 86 -8.69 -11.01 4.78
CA LYS A 86 -8.34 -12.40 5.01
C LYS A 86 -7.18 -12.84 4.12
N GLU A 87 -7.18 -12.39 2.85
CA GLU A 87 -6.05 -12.69 1.96
C GLU A 87 -4.75 -12.14 2.55
N LEU A 88 -4.78 -10.92 3.08
CA LEU A 88 -3.60 -10.33 3.69
C LEU A 88 -3.13 -11.12 4.92
N GLU A 89 -4.06 -11.55 5.74
CA GLU A 89 -3.75 -12.32 6.94
C GLU A 89 -3.10 -13.66 6.61
N GLU A 90 -3.49 -14.26 5.48
CA GLU A 90 -2.98 -15.56 5.07
C GLU A 90 -1.81 -15.45 4.09
N ASN A 91 -1.40 -14.24 3.75
CA ASN A 91 -0.37 -14.01 2.75
C ASN A 91 1.03 -14.17 3.35
N SER A 92 1.72 -15.24 2.98
CA SER A 92 3.06 -15.51 3.49
C SER A 92 4.10 -14.50 3.02
N ASP A 93 3.79 -13.73 1.96
CA ASP A 93 4.72 -12.74 1.42
C ASP A 93 4.57 -11.37 2.06
N PHE A 94 3.61 -11.21 2.95
CA PHE A 94 3.39 -9.91 3.59
C PHE A 94 4.61 -9.48 4.43
N GLU A 95 5.28 -10.43 5.04
CA GLU A 95 6.48 -10.16 5.85
C GLU A 95 7.58 -9.50 5.04
N GLU A 96 7.76 -9.96 3.79
CA GLU A 96 8.75 -9.36 2.90
C GLU A 96 8.38 -7.91 2.59
N PHE A 97 7.11 -7.68 2.28
CA PHE A 97 6.60 -6.34 2.00
C PHE A 97 6.79 -5.41 3.22
N GLU A 98 6.45 -5.91 4.39
CA GLU A 98 6.61 -5.15 5.63
C GLU A 98 8.09 -4.82 5.88
N GLY A 99 8.96 -5.78 5.65
CA GLY A 99 10.40 -5.59 5.82
C GLY A 99 10.94 -4.49 4.92
N ILE A 100 10.47 -4.45 3.68
CA ILE A 100 10.88 -3.41 2.73
C ILE A 100 10.44 -2.04 3.24
N ILE A 101 9.21 -1.93 3.72
CA ILE A 101 8.70 -0.67 4.25
C ILE A 101 9.55 -0.19 5.41
N LEU A 102 9.82 -1.08 6.36
CA LEU A 102 10.59 -0.70 7.55
C LEU A 102 12.01 -0.29 7.20
N GLU A 103 12.62 -1.00 6.27
CA GLU A 103 13.97 -0.69 5.84
C GLU A 103 14.05 0.67 5.17
N GLU A 104 13.09 0.95 4.29
CA GLU A 104 13.08 2.23 3.57
C GLU A 104 12.70 3.41 4.45
N LEU A 105 11.87 3.18 5.47
CA LEU A 105 11.53 4.23 6.42
C LEU A 105 12.72 4.71 7.25
N LYS A 106 13.77 3.91 7.32
CA LYS A 106 14.99 4.33 7.99
C LYS A 106 15.74 5.37 7.17
N LYS A 107 15.46 5.45 5.88
CA LYS A 107 16.19 6.33 4.96
C LYS A 107 15.38 7.54 4.52
N GLY A 108 14.05 7.44 4.53
CA GLY A 108 13.20 8.51 4.04
C GLY A 108 11.74 8.11 4.09
N ASN A 109 10.89 8.95 3.51
CA ASN A 109 9.47 8.65 3.41
C ASN A 109 9.24 7.46 2.48
N VAL A 110 8.12 6.78 2.68
CA VAL A 110 7.65 5.73 1.77
C VAL A 110 6.28 6.16 1.29
N THR A 111 6.06 6.15 -0.03
CA THR A 111 4.76 6.51 -0.60
C THR A 111 4.14 5.29 -1.25
N MET A 112 2.96 4.92 -0.76
CA MET A 112 2.16 3.87 -1.38
C MET A 112 1.42 4.48 -2.55
N VAL A 113 1.57 3.89 -3.73
CA VAL A 113 1.05 4.43 -4.98
C VAL A 113 -0.04 3.51 -5.51
N TYR A 114 -1.14 4.09 -5.92
CA TYR A 114 -2.29 3.35 -6.44
C TYR A 114 -2.93 4.13 -7.59
N ALA A 115 -3.74 3.45 -8.41
CA ALA A 115 -4.34 4.07 -9.58
C ALA A 115 -5.80 4.52 -9.40
N SER A 116 -6.53 3.92 -8.48
CA SER A 116 -7.96 4.17 -8.33
C SER A 116 -8.31 5.65 -8.16
N LYS A 117 -9.40 6.07 -8.81
CA LYS A 117 -9.93 7.42 -8.66
C LYS A 117 -10.77 7.53 -7.39
N THR A 118 -11.25 6.40 -6.87
CA THR A 118 -12.06 6.36 -5.66
C THR A 118 -11.42 5.38 -4.68
N PRO A 119 -10.25 5.77 -4.11
CA PRO A 119 -9.53 4.85 -3.23
C PRO A 119 -10.36 4.38 -2.03
N GLU A 120 -11.31 5.19 -1.58
CA GLU A 120 -12.19 4.83 -0.46
C GLU A 120 -13.07 3.62 -0.75
N LEU A 121 -13.24 3.27 -2.04
CA LEU A 121 -14.00 2.10 -2.46
C LEU A 121 -13.11 1.05 -3.12
N SER A 122 -11.81 1.12 -2.85
CA SER A 122 -10.83 0.18 -3.38
C SER A 122 -10.23 -0.66 -2.26
N HIS A 123 -9.14 -1.37 -2.56
CA HIS A 123 -8.43 -2.16 -1.56
C HIS A 123 -7.61 -1.29 -0.60
N ILE A 124 -7.46 0.00 -0.90
CA ILE A 124 -6.58 0.87 -0.13
C ILE A 124 -6.93 1.00 1.35
N PRO A 125 -8.19 1.25 1.74
CA PRO A 125 -8.49 1.39 3.17
C PRO A 125 -8.12 0.14 3.98
N VAL A 126 -8.37 -1.04 3.42
CA VAL A 126 -8.04 -2.29 4.10
C VAL A 126 -6.54 -2.46 4.23
N LEU A 127 -5.82 -2.21 3.14
CA LEU A 127 -4.36 -2.33 3.16
C LEU A 127 -3.74 -1.34 4.14
N LYS A 128 -4.22 -0.12 4.13
CA LYS A 128 -3.74 0.92 5.03
C LYS A 128 -3.92 0.54 6.49
N GLU A 129 -5.12 0.08 6.83
CA GLU A 129 -5.41 -0.36 8.19
C GLU A 129 -4.54 -1.55 8.59
N PHE A 130 -4.38 -2.50 7.68
CA PHE A 130 -3.59 -3.69 7.96
C PHE A 130 -2.11 -3.34 8.19
N ILE A 131 -1.56 -2.46 7.37
CA ILE A 131 -0.18 -2.00 7.54
C ILE A 131 -0.02 -1.32 8.90
N GLU A 132 -0.95 -0.44 9.24
CA GLU A 132 -0.88 0.28 10.51
C GLU A 132 -0.94 -0.67 11.71
N GLU A 133 -1.76 -1.69 11.62
CA GLU A 133 -1.83 -2.70 12.68
C GLU A 133 -0.52 -3.45 12.83
N LYS A 134 0.07 -3.83 11.71
CA LYS A 134 1.32 -4.61 11.75
C LYS A 134 2.50 -3.77 12.24
N LEU A 135 2.62 -2.55 11.77
CA LEU A 135 3.71 -1.67 12.19
C LEU A 135 3.54 -1.16 13.62
N GLY A 136 2.31 -1.15 14.13
CA GLY A 136 2.02 -0.72 15.48
C GLY A 136 2.33 -1.77 16.54
N LYS A 137 2.72 -2.95 16.12
CA LYS A 137 3.05 -4.05 17.04
C LYS A 137 4.55 -4.35 17.09
#